data_2f0aea0dda6e87eef9cffcb7965873e9
#
_entry.id   2f0aea0dda6e87eef9cffcb7965873e9
#
_cell.length_a   1.000
_cell.length_b   1.000
_cell.length_c   1.000
_cell.angle_alpha   90.00
_cell.angle_beta   90.00
_cell.angle_gamma   90.00
#
_symmetry.space_group_name_H-M   'P 1'
#
loop_
_entity.id
_entity.type
_entity.pdbx_description
1 polymer ?
#
loop_
_entity_poly.entity_id
_entity_poly.type
_entity_poly.pdbx_seq_one_letter_code
_entity_poly.pdbx_strand_id
1 'polypeptide(L)'
;MAKTALTVDTDKLTRSITRTPFPGSRKIYIDGPRADIRVPFREVSLTDTMVHEGTGEPRREANPPLRLYDASGAYTDPAAQIDITRGLPTLRAGWIAARGDTDALPGISSAYGRERLHNPALDALRMQQPPVPRRARSGSNVSQMHYAR
;
A
#
# COMPACT_ATOMS: atom_id res chain seq x y z
N MET A 1 -11.06 -39.54 -11.39
CA MET A 1 -10.33 -38.46 -12.04
C MET A 1 -9.68 -37.60 -10.95
N ALA A 2 -8.36 -37.64 -10.84
CA ALA A 2 -7.63 -36.88 -9.83
C ALA A 2 -7.66 -35.39 -10.22
N LYS A 3 -8.19 -34.55 -9.35
CA LYS A 3 -8.07 -33.09 -9.48
C LYS A 3 -6.59 -32.73 -9.25
N THR A 4 -5.89 -32.38 -10.31
CA THR A 4 -4.56 -31.78 -10.20
C THR A 4 -4.74 -30.44 -9.49
N ALA A 5 -4.27 -30.36 -8.25
CA ALA A 5 -4.22 -29.11 -7.52
C ALA A 5 -3.23 -28.18 -8.25
N LEU A 6 -3.70 -27.06 -8.76
CA LEU A 6 -2.85 -25.99 -9.29
C LEU A 6 -2.04 -25.43 -8.12
N THR A 7 -0.79 -25.83 -8.03
CA THR A 7 0.15 -25.23 -7.09
C THR A 7 0.56 -23.87 -7.64
N VAL A 8 0.00 -22.80 -7.08
CA VAL A 8 0.41 -21.43 -7.43
C VAL A 8 1.73 -21.14 -6.71
N ASP A 9 2.76 -20.81 -7.47
CA ASP A 9 4.02 -20.31 -6.93
C ASP A 9 3.80 -18.89 -6.38
N THR A 10 3.50 -18.83 -5.10
CA THR A 10 3.20 -17.57 -4.39
C THR A 10 4.40 -16.64 -4.36
N ASP A 11 5.63 -17.15 -4.30
CA ASP A 11 6.84 -16.34 -4.30
C ASP A 11 7.07 -15.64 -5.63
N LYS A 12 6.81 -16.35 -6.73
CA LYS A 12 6.90 -15.78 -8.07
C LYS A 12 5.83 -14.72 -8.30
N LEU A 13 4.61 -14.97 -7.84
CA LEU A 13 3.50 -14.03 -7.95
C LEU A 13 3.76 -12.77 -7.10
N THR A 14 4.21 -12.94 -5.86
CA THR A 14 4.58 -11.84 -4.97
C THR A 14 5.66 -10.96 -5.58
N ARG A 15 6.72 -11.55 -6.13
CA ARG A 15 7.78 -10.81 -6.82
C ARG A 15 7.28 -10.06 -8.05
N SER A 16 6.32 -10.60 -8.79
CA SER A 16 5.76 -9.93 -9.97
C SER A 16 4.89 -8.72 -9.61
N ILE A 17 4.25 -8.73 -8.44
CA ILE A 17 3.40 -7.63 -7.97
C ILE A 17 4.24 -6.45 -7.48
N THR A 18 5.41 -6.71 -6.86
CA THR A 18 6.23 -5.67 -6.23
C THR A 18 7.25 -5.03 -7.17
N ARG A 19 7.51 -5.62 -8.33
CA ARG A 19 8.52 -5.10 -9.26
C ARG A 19 7.98 -4.02 -10.17
N THR A 20 8.77 -2.97 -10.26
CA THR A 20 8.73 -1.77 -11.07
C THR A 20 7.68 -1.79 -12.18
N PRO A 21 6.48 -1.28 -11.96
CA PRO A 21 5.40 -1.42 -12.95
C PRO A 21 5.54 -0.50 -14.16
N PHE A 22 6.27 0.61 -14.05
CA PHE A 22 6.42 1.57 -15.16
C PHE A 22 7.85 2.02 -15.33
N PRO A 23 8.40 1.90 -16.57
CA PRO A 23 9.67 2.52 -16.93
C PRO A 23 9.60 4.04 -16.68
N GLY A 24 10.68 4.61 -16.19
CA GLY A 24 10.74 6.05 -15.92
C GLY A 24 9.95 6.53 -14.71
N SER A 25 9.41 5.63 -13.89
CA SER A 25 8.77 6.03 -12.62
C SER A 25 9.31 5.23 -11.45
N ARG A 26 9.39 5.88 -10.28
CA ARG A 26 9.82 5.23 -9.03
C ARG A 26 8.97 5.71 -7.86
N LYS A 27 8.77 4.85 -6.88
CA LYS A 27 8.18 5.25 -5.61
C LYS A 27 9.25 5.91 -4.75
N ILE A 28 8.93 7.09 -4.25
CA ILE A 28 9.75 7.82 -3.29
C ILE A 28 8.93 8.15 -2.06
N TYR A 29 9.60 8.42 -0.95
CA TYR A 29 8.98 8.89 0.27
C TYR A 29 9.51 10.28 0.61
N ILE A 30 8.61 11.17 0.98
CA ILE A 30 8.94 12.48 1.53
C ILE A 30 8.63 12.42 3.02
N ASP A 31 9.55 12.88 3.84
CA ASP A 31 9.38 12.91 5.28
C ASP A 31 8.23 13.84 5.64
N GLY A 32 7.36 13.37 6.54
CA GLY A 32 6.27 14.14 7.09
C GLY A 32 6.73 14.99 8.28
N PRO A 33 5.79 15.65 8.96
CA PRO A 33 6.09 16.49 10.13
C PRO A 33 6.59 15.69 11.34
N ARG A 34 6.45 14.38 11.32
CA ARG A 34 6.97 13.45 12.32
C ARG A 34 7.92 12.46 11.63
N ALA A 35 8.97 12.04 12.32
CA ALA A 35 10.00 11.15 11.80
C ALA A 35 9.48 9.75 11.39
N ASP A 36 8.36 9.32 11.98
CA ASP A 36 7.70 8.04 11.67
C ASP A 36 6.66 8.13 10.54
N ILE A 37 6.43 9.32 9.98
CA ILE A 37 5.48 9.55 8.90
C ILE A 37 6.24 9.84 7.63
N ARG A 38 6.11 8.92 6.68
CA ARG A 38 6.64 9.07 5.31
C ARG A 38 5.48 9.13 4.32
N VAL A 39 5.45 10.18 3.52
CA VAL A 39 4.40 10.39 2.53
C VAL A 39 4.85 9.80 1.20
N PRO A 40 4.13 8.83 0.63
CA PRO A 40 4.52 8.18 -0.62
C PRO A 40 4.17 9.04 -1.83
N PHE A 41 5.13 9.16 -2.73
CA PHE A 41 4.95 9.79 -4.04
C PHE A 41 5.46 8.87 -5.14
N ARG A 42 4.89 9.01 -6.32
CA ARG A 42 5.42 8.48 -7.56
C ARG A 42 6.15 9.60 -8.27
N GLU A 43 7.47 9.47 -8.38
CA GLU A 43 8.29 10.38 -9.17
C GLU A 43 8.37 9.84 -10.60
N VAL A 44 7.93 10.62 -11.55
CA VAL A 44 7.88 10.27 -12.98
C VAL A 44 8.89 11.12 -13.71
N SER A 45 9.88 10.49 -14.34
CA SER A 45 10.85 11.15 -15.20
C SER A 45 10.20 11.56 -16.52
N LEU A 46 10.41 12.77 -16.93
CA LEU A 46 9.94 13.30 -18.21
C LEU A 46 11.08 13.23 -19.24
N THR A 47 10.70 13.12 -20.51
CA THR A 47 11.65 13.28 -21.62
C THR A 47 12.06 14.73 -21.75
N ASP A 48 13.31 14.96 -22.18
CA ASP A 48 13.82 16.31 -22.44
C ASP A 48 12.97 17.02 -23.50
N THR A 49 12.81 18.32 -23.35
CA THR A 49 12.21 19.18 -24.38
C THR A 49 13.29 19.60 -25.40
N MET A 50 12.93 19.51 -26.67
CA MET A 50 13.77 20.10 -27.74
C MET A 50 13.34 21.54 -27.93
N VAL A 51 14.24 22.47 -27.60
CA VAL A 51 14.01 23.91 -27.78
C VAL A 51 14.69 24.36 -29.06
N HIS A 52 13.91 25.01 -29.92
CA HIS A 52 14.36 25.61 -31.17
C HIS A 52 14.35 27.15 -31.01
N GLU A 53 15.52 27.75 -30.91
CA GLU A 53 15.64 29.20 -30.82
C GLU A 53 16.14 29.73 -32.19
N GLY A 54 15.22 30.28 -32.98
CA GLY A 54 15.52 30.86 -34.28
C GLY A 54 16.16 29.86 -35.27
N THR A 55 17.30 30.24 -35.87
CA THR A 55 18.04 29.39 -36.82
C THR A 55 19.17 28.60 -36.18
N GLY A 56 19.23 28.57 -34.83
CA GLY A 56 20.26 27.85 -34.09
C GLY A 56 20.04 26.34 -34.07
N GLU A 57 21.07 25.62 -33.67
CA GLU A 57 20.98 24.15 -33.40
C GLU A 57 19.98 23.87 -32.28
N PRO A 58 19.14 22.81 -32.42
CA PRO A 58 18.22 22.44 -31.39
C PRO A 58 18.92 22.10 -30.08
N ARG A 59 18.48 22.69 -28.97
CA ARG A 59 19.02 22.44 -27.65
C ARG A 59 18.09 21.52 -26.86
N ARG A 60 18.63 20.51 -26.20
CA ARG A 60 17.88 19.68 -25.23
C ARG A 60 17.81 20.38 -23.88
N GLU A 61 16.61 20.50 -23.36
CA GLU A 61 16.36 21.02 -22.03
C GLU A 61 15.70 19.95 -21.17
N ALA A 62 16.34 19.62 -20.04
CA ALA A 62 15.85 18.61 -19.13
C ALA A 62 14.58 19.10 -18.42
N ASN A 63 13.54 18.31 -18.46
CA ASN A 63 12.32 18.58 -17.70
C ASN A 63 12.44 18.06 -16.26
N PRO A 64 12.01 18.84 -15.27
CA PRO A 64 11.97 18.36 -13.89
C PRO A 64 10.97 17.19 -13.77
N PRO A 65 11.26 16.19 -12.92
CA PRO A 65 10.33 15.08 -12.73
C PRO A 65 9.02 15.55 -12.08
N LEU A 66 7.93 14.91 -12.47
CA LEU A 66 6.64 15.11 -11.81
C LEU A 66 6.53 14.23 -10.58
N ARG A 67 5.99 14.80 -9.49
CA ARG A 67 5.70 14.07 -8.26
C ARG A 67 4.21 14.00 -8.04
N LEU A 68 3.68 12.79 -8.05
CA LEU A 68 2.27 12.48 -7.86
C LEU A 68 2.11 11.72 -6.54
N TYR A 69 1.09 12.06 -5.75
CA TYR A 69 0.78 11.31 -4.54
C TYR A 69 0.51 9.84 -4.90
N ASP A 70 1.18 8.91 -4.23
CA ASP A 70 1.09 7.48 -4.52
C ASP A 70 0.14 6.77 -3.52
N ALA A 71 -1.08 6.51 -3.96
CA ALA A 71 -2.08 5.78 -3.20
C ALA A 71 -1.98 4.25 -3.32
N SER A 72 -0.99 3.70 -4.02
CA SER A 72 -0.86 2.25 -4.26
C SER A 72 -0.50 1.43 -3.01
N GLY A 73 -0.15 2.09 -1.92
CA GLY A 73 0.15 1.44 -0.65
C GLY A 73 1.37 0.52 -0.73
N ALA A 74 1.28 -0.64 -0.07
CA ALA A 74 2.37 -1.60 0.05
C ALA A 74 2.70 -2.33 -1.26
N TYR A 75 1.78 -2.36 -2.22
CA TYR A 75 1.98 -3.13 -3.46
C TYR A 75 3.16 -2.67 -4.30
N THR A 76 3.47 -1.41 -4.26
CA THR A 76 4.55 -0.82 -5.05
C THR A 76 5.72 -0.34 -4.19
N ASP A 77 5.71 -0.65 -2.90
CA ASP A 77 6.81 -0.32 -2.00
C ASP A 77 7.94 -1.34 -2.19
N PRO A 78 9.14 -0.92 -2.66
CA PRO A 78 10.26 -1.81 -2.88
C PRO A 78 10.80 -2.45 -1.58
N ALA A 79 10.53 -1.85 -0.43
CA ALA A 79 10.93 -2.37 0.88
C ALA A 79 9.88 -3.29 1.50
N ALA A 80 8.66 -3.34 0.96
CA ALA A 80 7.61 -4.18 1.51
C ALA A 80 7.77 -5.63 1.05
N GLN A 81 7.67 -6.54 2.00
CA GLN A 81 7.51 -7.96 1.73
C GLN A 81 6.02 -8.28 1.69
N ILE A 82 5.52 -8.61 0.51
CA ILE A 82 4.12 -8.96 0.30
C ILE A 82 4.00 -10.47 0.21
N ASP A 83 3.17 -11.01 1.08
CA ASP A 83 2.72 -12.39 1.04
C ASP A 83 1.20 -12.37 0.89
N ILE A 84 0.70 -12.81 -0.26
CA ILE A 84 -0.73 -12.79 -0.58
C ILE A 84 -1.57 -13.66 0.35
N THR A 85 -0.96 -14.66 0.98
CA THR A 85 -1.64 -15.55 1.94
C THR A 85 -1.77 -14.91 3.33
N ARG A 86 -0.88 -13.99 3.67
CA ARG A 86 -0.86 -13.26 4.95
C ARG A 86 -1.59 -11.93 4.90
N GLY A 87 -1.86 -11.43 3.68
CA GLY A 87 -2.46 -10.12 3.46
C GLY A 87 -1.44 -8.99 3.37
N LEU A 88 -1.93 -7.77 3.14
CA LEU A 88 -1.09 -6.60 2.99
C LEU A 88 -0.50 -6.15 4.34
N PRO A 89 0.77 -5.71 4.36
CA PRO A 89 1.35 -5.10 5.54
C PRO A 89 0.61 -3.81 5.89
N THR A 90 0.36 -3.60 7.17
CA THR A 90 -0.32 -2.43 7.71
C THR A 90 0.68 -1.29 7.89
N LEU A 91 0.85 -0.44 6.88
CA LEU A 91 1.89 0.60 6.85
C LEU A 91 1.78 1.64 7.97
N ARG A 92 0.56 1.88 8.50
CA ARG A 92 0.30 2.90 9.53
C ARG A 92 0.00 2.31 10.92
N ALA A 93 0.19 1.01 11.11
CA ALA A 93 -0.19 0.35 12.35
C ALA A 93 0.53 0.93 13.58
N GLY A 94 1.82 1.22 13.48
CA GLY A 94 2.59 1.83 14.56
C GLY A 94 2.09 3.21 14.92
N TRP A 95 1.83 4.06 13.95
CA TRP A 95 1.29 5.39 14.17
C TRP A 95 -0.12 5.36 14.79
N ILE A 96 -1.01 4.49 14.29
CA ILE A 96 -2.36 4.32 14.86
C ILE A 96 -2.27 3.84 16.31
N ALA A 97 -1.37 2.91 16.61
CA ALA A 97 -1.17 2.42 17.97
C ALA A 97 -0.62 3.51 18.91
N ALA A 98 0.33 4.33 18.44
CA ALA A 98 0.94 5.40 19.21
C ALA A 98 -0.04 6.52 19.59
N ARG A 99 -1.10 6.74 18.81
CA ARG A 99 -2.15 7.71 19.14
C ARG A 99 -2.95 7.33 20.38
N GLY A 100 -3.07 6.04 20.67
CA GLY A 100 -3.77 5.56 21.86
C GLY A 100 -5.30 5.83 21.87
N ASP A 101 -5.91 6.14 20.72
CA ASP A 101 -7.33 6.49 20.58
C ASP A 101 -8.22 5.30 20.20
N THR A 102 -7.64 4.12 20.09
CA THR A 102 -8.36 2.88 19.76
C THR A 102 -8.00 1.74 20.71
N ASP A 103 -8.96 0.85 20.94
CA ASP A 103 -8.77 -0.40 21.65
C ASP A 103 -8.81 -1.60 20.70
N ALA A 104 -7.94 -2.58 20.95
CA ALA A 104 -7.98 -3.85 20.24
C ALA A 104 -9.22 -4.65 20.68
N LEU A 105 -9.86 -5.30 19.71
CA LEU A 105 -10.96 -6.21 19.97
C LEU A 105 -10.46 -7.66 19.93
N PRO A 106 -11.06 -8.56 20.74
CA PRO A 106 -10.68 -9.98 20.73
C PRO A 106 -11.05 -10.70 19.42
N GLY A 107 -11.89 -10.08 18.59
CA GLY A 107 -12.34 -10.63 17.32
C GLY A 107 -13.26 -9.67 16.58
N ILE A 108 -13.79 -10.16 15.45
CA ILE A 108 -14.70 -9.39 14.60
C ILE A 108 -16.01 -9.12 15.35
N SER A 109 -16.39 -7.86 15.44
CA SER A 109 -17.57 -7.42 16.19
C SER A 109 -18.86 -7.38 15.37
N SER A 110 -18.78 -7.29 14.03
CA SER A 110 -19.96 -7.25 13.16
C SER A 110 -20.65 -8.63 13.05
N ALA A 111 -21.97 -8.65 12.97
CA ALA A 111 -22.75 -9.88 12.76
C ALA A 111 -22.33 -10.57 11.46
N TYR A 112 -22.23 -9.81 10.38
CA TYR A 112 -21.79 -10.30 9.07
C TYR A 112 -20.39 -10.92 9.12
N GLY A 113 -19.44 -10.26 9.78
CA GLY A 113 -18.08 -10.79 9.91
C GLY A 113 -18.02 -12.08 10.71
N ARG A 114 -18.80 -12.19 11.81
CA ARG A 114 -18.89 -13.42 12.60
C ARG A 114 -19.50 -14.57 11.81
N GLU A 115 -20.57 -14.33 11.07
CA GLU A 115 -21.20 -15.33 10.22
C GLU A 115 -20.20 -15.89 9.19
N ARG A 116 -19.44 -15.04 8.54
CA ARG A 116 -18.40 -15.47 7.59
C ARG A 116 -17.28 -16.27 8.25
N LEU A 117 -16.94 -15.99 9.49
CA LEU A 117 -15.93 -16.77 10.22
C LEU A 117 -16.38 -18.22 10.46
N HIS A 118 -17.67 -18.46 10.55
CA HIS A 118 -18.22 -19.81 10.79
C HIS A 118 -18.54 -20.57 9.49
N ASN A 119 -18.25 -20.00 8.33
CA ASN A 119 -18.49 -20.68 7.05
C ASN A 119 -17.23 -21.46 6.62
N PRO A 120 -17.20 -22.80 6.74
CA PRO A 120 -16.03 -23.61 6.39
C PRO A 120 -15.68 -23.56 4.90
N ALA A 121 -16.62 -23.23 4.02
CA ALA A 121 -16.36 -23.09 2.59
C ALA A 121 -15.39 -21.93 2.28
N LEU A 122 -15.22 -21.00 3.21
CA LEU A 122 -14.32 -19.85 3.06
C LEU A 122 -12.95 -20.04 3.72
N ASP A 123 -12.72 -21.16 4.41
CA ASP A 123 -11.49 -21.37 5.19
C ASP A 123 -10.21 -21.30 4.34
N ALA A 124 -10.26 -21.85 3.13
CA ALA A 124 -9.15 -21.79 2.19
C ALA A 124 -8.83 -20.37 1.66
N LEU A 125 -9.77 -19.44 1.79
CA LEU A 125 -9.66 -18.07 1.31
C LEU A 125 -9.32 -17.08 2.44
N ARG A 126 -9.17 -17.56 3.67
CA ARG A 126 -8.90 -16.70 4.82
C ARG A 126 -7.44 -16.31 4.89
N MET A 127 -7.20 -15.07 5.27
CA MET A 127 -5.85 -14.62 5.61
C MET A 127 -5.36 -15.39 6.85
N GLN A 128 -4.13 -15.88 6.80
CA GLN A 128 -3.51 -16.61 7.92
C GLN A 128 -3.27 -15.72 9.14
N GLN A 129 -3.02 -14.44 8.91
CA GLN A 129 -2.79 -13.44 9.96
C GLN A 129 -3.63 -12.19 9.68
N PRO A 130 -4.92 -12.22 9.95
CA PRO A 130 -5.77 -11.05 9.74
C PRO A 130 -5.35 -9.91 10.69
N PRO A 131 -5.48 -8.65 10.26
CA PRO A 131 -5.22 -7.53 11.14
C PRO A 131 -6.17 -7.55 12.33
N VAL A 132 -5.65 -7.18 13.51
CA VAL A 132 -6.45 -7.11 14.74
C VAL A 132 -7.52 -6.04 14.59
N PRO A 133 -8.81 -6.38 14.73
CA PRO A 133 -9.89 -5.40 14.70
C PRO A 133 -9.74 -4.39 15.85
N ARG A 134 -10.08 -3.15 15.60
CA ARG A 134 -9.99 -2.09 16.60
C ARG A 134 -11.28 -1.28 16.62
N ARG A 135 -11.61 -0.71 17.77
CA ARG A 135 -12.71 0.25 17.91
C ARG A 135 -12.19 1.57 18.50
N ALA A 136 -12.86 2.65 18.21
CA ALA A 136 -12.59 3.92 18.85
C ALA A 136 -12.82 3.83 20.36
N ARG A 137 -11.95 4.44 21.15
CA ARG A 137 -12.24 4.71 22.56
C ARG A 137 -13.39 5.69 22.68
N SER A 138 -14.14 5.60 23.77
CA SER A 138 -15.24 6.53 24.04
C SER A 138 -14.74 7.98 23.96
N GLY A 139 -15.44 8.82 23.22
CA GLY A 139 -15.07 10.22 23.01
C GLY A 139 -13.97 10.46 21.96
N SER A 140 -13.38 9.41 21.37
CA SER A 140 -12.37 9.57 20.33
C SER A 140 -13.00 9.56 18.94
N ASN A 141 -12.49 10.43 18.05
CA ASN A 141 -12.85 10.44 16.63
C ASN A 141 -11.75 9.78 15.81
N VAL A 142 -12.08 8.67 15.15
CA VAL A 142 -11.15 7.85 14.40
C VAL A 142 -11.51 7.75 12.91
N SER A 143 -12.20 8.74 12.36
CA SER A 143 -12.48 8.81 10.93
C SER A 143 -11.20 8.94 10.11
N GLN A 144 -11.25 8.57 8.83
CA GLN A 144 -10.10 8.76 7.93
C GLN A 144 -9.65 10.22 7.86
N MET A 145 -10.59 11.17 7.88
CA MET A 145 -10.29 12.60 7.90
C MET A 145 -9.49 12.98 9.15
N HIS A 146 -9.83 12.40 10.30
CA HIS A 146 -9.11 12.62 11.55
C HIS A 146 -7.66 12.13 11.45
N TYR A 147 -7.41 10.99 10.79
CA TYR A 147 -6.06 10.46 10.60
C TYR A 147 -5.28 11.13 9.46
N ALA A 148 -5.96 11.85 8.58
CA ALA A 148 -5.32 12.56 7.47
C ALA A 148 -4.82 13.97 7.87
N ARG A 149 -5.30 14.51 8.98
CA ARG A 149 -4.89 15.80 9.56
C ARG A 149 -3.74 15.62 10.54
#